data_33bdd2163293068d278d7a7bc75c8606
#
_entry.id   33bdd2163293068d278d7a7bc75c8606
#
_cell.length_a   1.000
_cell.length_b   1.000
_cell.length_c   1.000
_cell.angle_alpha   90.00
_cell.angle_beta   90.00
_cell.angle_gamma   90.00
#
_symmetry.space_group_name_H-M   'P 1'
#
loop_
_entity.id
_entity.type
_entity.pdbx_description
1 polymer ?
#
loop_
_entity_poly.entity_id
_entity_poly.type
_entity_poly.pdbx_seq_one_letter_code
_entity_poly.pdbx_strand_id
1 'polypeptide(L)'
;MKGVCQMKIEVLGMGCSNCNKLYQNVVEAVKQSGKEAEVAKVEDIKAIMGYGVMSTPALVIDGVVKTTGKVPKVGEIKEWIK
;
A
#
# COMPACT_ATOMS: atom_id res chain seq x y z
N MET A 1 -14.26 -19.28 -10.81
CA MET A 1 -13.82 -18.86 -10.46
C MET A 1 -13.16 -18.56 -10.24
N LYS A 2 -12.97 -18.59 -10.16
CA LYS A 2 -12.27 -18.34 -9.88
C LYS A 2 -11.63 -17.87 -9.18
N GLY A 3 -11.49 -18.30 -8.53
CA GLY A 3 -10.89 -17.85 -7.30
C GLY A 3 -9.66 -17.03 -7.50
N VAL A 4 -9.81 -15.89 -7.99
CA VAL A 4 -8.68 -14.99 -8.17
C VAL A 4 -8.45 -14.29 -6.85
N CYS A 5 -7.41 -14.65 -6.16
CA CYS A 5 -6.99 -13.89 -4.99
C CYS A 5 -6.31 -12.62 -5.46
N GLN A 6 -7.11 -11.65 -5.81
CA GLN A 6 -6.59 -10.36 -6.20
C GLN A 6 -6.33 -9.54 -4.94
N MET A 7 -5.07 -9.29 -4.67
CA MET A 7 -4.68 -8.50 -3.51
C MET A 7 -4.92 -7.02 -3.79
N LYS A 8 -5.52 -6.34 -2.84
CA LYS A 8 -5.74 -4.92 -2.96
C LYS A 8 -4.79 -4.17 -2.04
N ILE A 9 -3.99 -3.30 -2.61
CA ILE A 9 -2.99 -2.52 -1.88
C ILE A 9 -3.37 -1.06 -1.99
N GLU A 10 -3.47 -0.38 -0.85
CA GLU A 10 -3.79 1.03 -0.82
C GLU A 10 -2.67 1.81 -0.16
N VAL A 11 -2.25 2.88 -0.82
CA VAL A 11 -1.24 3.80 -0.29
C VAL A 11 -1.97 5.02 0.22
N LEU A 12 -1.96 5.21 1.52
CA LEU A 12 -2.66 6.33 2.14
C LEU A 12 -1.70 7.50 2.30
N GLY A 13 -2.10 8.65 1.81
CA GLY A 13 -1.27 9.84 1.94
C GLY A 13 -1.84 11.00 1.17
N MET A 14 -1.36 12.19 1.49
CA MET A 14 -1.89 13.41 0.91
C MET A 14 -0.93 14.06 -0.08
N GLY A 15 -0.24 13.24 -0.86
CA GLY A 15 0.57 13.74 -1.97
C GLY A 15 1.96 14.24 -1.60
N CYS A 16 2.45 13.90 -0.43
CA CYS A 16 3.82 14.27 -0.06
C CYS A 16 4.83 13.38 -0.80
N SER A 17 6.09 13.80 -0.79
CA SER A 17 7.14 13.04 -1.49
C SER A 17 7.30 11.65 -0.91
N ASN A 18 7.13 11.47 0.38
CA ASN A 18 7.22 10.14 0.99
C ASN A 18 6.09 9.23 0.51
N CYS A 19 4.90 9.78 0.31
CA CYS A 19 3.78 9.02 -0.22
C CYS A 19 4.06 8.54 -1.63
N ASN A 20 4.67 9.39 -2.45
CA ASN A 20 5.05 9.02 -3.81
C ASN A 20 6.11 7.92 -3.80
N LYS A 21 7.09 8.02 -2.92
CA LYS A 21 8.13 6.99 -2.79
C LYS A 21 7.52 5.65 -2.38
N LEU A 22 6.61 5.69 -1.43
CA LEU A 22 5.93 4.47 -0.99
C LEU A 22 5.15 3.85 -2.14
N TYR A 23 4.42 4.67 -2.89
CA TYR A 23 3.67 4.19 -4.02
C TYR A 23 4.58 3.50 -5.04
N GLN A 24 5.70 4.14 -5.37
CA GLN A 24 6.65 3.57 -6.32
C GLN A 24 7.22 2.26 -5.80
N ASN A 25 7.55 2.21 -4.51
CA ASN A 25 8.08 0.99 -3.91
C ASN A 25 7.06 -0.14 -3.95
N VAL A 26 5.79 0.18 -3.73
CA VAL A 26 4.71 -0.82 -3.78
C VAL A 26 4.57 -1.36 -5.21
N VAL A 27 4.53 -0.47 -6.20
CA VAL A 27 4.41 -0.88 -7.59
C VAL A 27 5.57 -1.78 -7.99
N GLU A 28 6.78 -1.40 -7.60
CA GLU A 28 7.96 -2.18 -7.91
C GLU A 28 7.92 -3.54 -7.23
N ALA A 29 7.50 -3.58 -5.98
CA ALA A 29 7.40 -4.84 -5.24
C ALA A 29 6.39 -5.78 -5.91
N VAL A 30 5.26 -5.25 -6.35
CA VAL A 30 4.25 -6.05 -7.04
C VAL A 30 4.82 -6.61 -8.35
N LYS A 31 5.54 -5.78 -9.09
CA LYS A 31 6.16 -6.24 -10.34
C LYS A 31 7.16 -7.35 -10.10
N GLN A 32 7.99 -7.18 -9.09
CA GLN A 32 9.04 -8.17 -8.80
C GLN A 32 8.47 -9.46 -8.24
N SER A 33 7.37 -9.37 -7.50
CA SER A 33 6.76 -10.55 -6.92
C SER A 33 6.03 -11.40 -7.96
N GLY A 34 5.66 -10.79 -9.07
CA GLY A 34 4.90 -11.47 -10.12
C GLY A 34 3.46 -11.76 -9.74
N LYS A 35 2.97 -11.20 -8.66
CA LYS A 35 1.60 -11.40 -8.22
C LYS A 35 0.70 -10.32 -8.78
N GLU A 36 -0.57 -10.67 -8.98
CA GLU A 36 -1.55 -9.70 -9.40
C GLU A 36 -2.09 -8.97 -8.17
N ALA A 37 -1.90 -7.67 -8.16
CA ALA A 37 -2.37 -6.84 -7.07
C ALA A 37 -2.81 -5.50 -7.64
N GLU A 38 -3.89 -4.99 -7.08
CA GLU A 38 -4.38 -3.67 -7.43
C GLU A 38 -3.75 -2.66 -6.48
N VAL A 39 -3.06 -1.67 -7.02
CA VAL A 39 -2.43 -0.64 -6.22
C VAL A 39 -3.17 0.66 -6.45
N ALA A 40 -3.66 1.25 -5.37
CA ALA A 40 -4.41 2.49 -5.44
C ALA A 40 -3.83 3.50 -4.47
N LYS A 41 -3.91 4.77 -4.84
CA LYS A 41 -3.57 5.87 -3.93
C LYS A 41 -4.84 6.38 -3.28
N VAL A 42 -4.83 6.52 -1.97
CA VAL A 42 -5.95 7.09 -1.23
C VAL A 42 -5.49 8.41 -0.63
N GLU A 43 -6.01 9.49 -1.18
CA GLU A 43 -5.64 10.83 -0.73
C GLU A 43 -6.75 11.50 0.08
N ASP A 44 -7.87 10.82 0.24
CA ASP A 44 -9.00 11.33 0.98
C ASP A 44 -8.76 11.15 2.48
N ILE A 45 -8.71 12.26 3.20
CA ILE A 45 -8.43 12.24 4.63
C ILE A 45 -9.49 11.45 5.40
N LYS A 46 -10.74 11.49 4.95
CA LYS A 46 -11.81 10.74 5.61
C LYS A 46 -11.57 9.24 5.51
N ALA A 47 -11.15 8.77 4.34
CA ALA A 47 -10.83 7.37 4.15
C ALA A 47 -9.62 6.97 4.99
N ILE A 48 -8.60 7.84 5.04
CA ILE A 48 -7.41 7.58 5.83
C ILE A 48 -7.78 7.47 7.31
N MET A 49 -8.60 8.36 7.79
CA MET A 49 -9.04 8.31 9.18
C MET A 49 -9.91 7.09 9.46
N GLY A 50 -10.66 6.65 8.47
CA GLY A 50 -11.48 5.45 8.58
C GLY A 50 -10.67 4.19 8.82
N TYR A 51 -9.42 4.17 8.40
CA TYR A 51 -8.52 3.05 8.68
C TYR A 51 -7.86 3.15 10.05
N GLY A 52 -8.10 4.23 10.76
CA GLY A 52 -7.47 4.45 12.07
C GLY A 52 -6.02 4.90 11.97
N VAL A 53 -5.61 5.39 10.82
CA VAL A 53 -4.23 5.82 10.58
C VAL A 53 -4.08 7.28 10.99
N MET A 54 -3.13 7.56 11.86
CA MET A 54 -2.86 8.92 12.30
C MET A 54 -1.64 9.52 11.66
N SER A 55 -0.83 8.70 11.00
CA SER A 55 0.39 9.17 10.34
C SER A 55 0.39 8.72 8.90
N THR A 56 0.86 9.59 8.01
CA THR A 56 1.04 9.25 6.60
C THR A 56 2.51 9.38 6.26
N PRO A 57 2.99 8.64 5.28
CA PRO A 57 2.26 7.68 4.45
C PRO A 57 1.94 6.38 5.20
N ALA A 58 0.91 5.69 4.77
CA ALA A 58 0.54 4.41 5.33
C ALA A 58 0.28 3.41 4.21
N LEU A 59 0.47 2.15 4.52
CA LEU A 59 0.28 1.07 3.56
C LEU A 59 -0.77 0.11 4.08
N VAL A 60 -1.79 -0.12 3.27
CA VAL A 60 -2.87 -1.05 3.60
C VAL A 60 -2.87 -2.16 2.57
N ILE A 61 -2.89 -3.39 3.03
CA ILE A 61 -2.95 -4.56 2.15
C ILE A 61 -4.16 -5.39 2.57
N ASP A 62 -5.10 -5.57 1.63
CA ASP A 62 -6.34 -6.31 1.86
C ASP A 62 -7.12 -5.81 3.08
N GLY A 63 -7.13 -4.50 3.27
CA GLY A 63 -7.85 -3.89 4.38
C GLY A 63 -7.10 -3.88 5.70
N VAL A 64 -5.88 -4.39 5.72
CA VAL A 64 -5.06 -4.44 6.93
C VAL A 64 -3.93 -3.42 6.83
N VAL A 65 -3.83 -2.55 7.80
CA VAL A 65 -2.78 -1.53 7.85
C VAL A 65 -1.47 -2.22 8.22
N LYS A 66 -0.52 -2.19 7.28
CA LYS A 66 0.78 -2.85 7.49
C LYS A 66 1.83 -1.92 8.08
N THR A 67 1.79 -0.65 7.70
CA THR A 67 2.75 0.31 8.21
C THR A 67 2.17 1.72 8.17
N THR A 68 2.60 2.55 9.09
CA THR A 68 2.18 3.96 9.13
C THR A 68 3.39 4.83 9.41
N GLY A 69 3.42 5.99 8.77
CA GLY A 69 4.48 6.97 9.00
C GLY A 69 5.85 6.56 8.51
N LYS A 70 5.94 5.50 7.73
CA LYS A 70 7.22 5.00 7.23
C LYS A 70 7.12 4.67 5.75
N VAL A 71 8.26 4.67 5.08
CA VAL A 71 8.35 4.25 3.69
C VAL A 71 9.13 2.92 3.68
N PRO A 72 8.43 1.78 3.67
CA PRO A 72 9.12 0.50 3.64
C PRO A 72 9.83 0.30 2.30
N LYS A 73 10.88 -0.48 2.34
CA LYS A 73 11.63 -0.79 1.14
C LYS A 73 10.90 -1.84 0.32
N VAL A 74 11.26 -1.93 -0.96
CA VAL A 74 10.66 -2.90 -1.86
C VAL A 74 10.73 -4.32 -1.29
N GLY A 75 11.86 -4.68 -0.71
CA GLY A 75 12.03 -6.01 -0.12
C GLY A 75 11.06 -6.30 1.01
N GLU A 76 10.79 -5.30 1.84
CA GLU A 76 9.83 -5.46 2.94
C GLU A 76 8.41 -5.63 2.40
N ILE A 77 8.05 -4.84 1.41
CA ILE A 77 6.71 -4.92 0.82
C ILE A 77 6.52 -6.29 0.16
N LYS A 78 7.54 -6.79 -0.52
CA LYS A 78 7.47 -8.11 -1.14
C LYS A 78 7.18 -9.21 -0.13
N GLU A 79 7.71 -9.08 1.07
CA GLU A 79 7.45 -10.04 2.13
C GLU A 79 5.97 -10.04 2.54
N TRP A 80 5.36 -8.87 2.52
CA TRP A 80 3.96 -8.74 2.92
C TRP A 80 2.99 -9.25 1.86
N ILE A 81 3.38 -9.23 0.60
CA ILE A 81 2.50 -9.59 -0.51
C ILE A 81 2.78 -10.98 -1.08
N LYS A 82 3.61 -11.73 -0.43
CA LYS A 82 3.89 -13.10 -0.84
C LYS A 82 2.66 -13.98 -0.84
#